data_b644b5fa6901f7b407775516af4db72d
#
_entry.id   b644b5fa6901f7b407775516af4db72d
#
_cell.length_a   1.000
_cell.length_b   1.000
_cell.length_c   1.000
_cell.angle_alpha   90.00
_cell.angle_beta   90.00
_cell.angle_gamma   90.00
#
_symmetry.space_group_name_H-M   'P 1'
#
loop_
_entity.id
_entity.type
_entity.pdbx_description
1 polymer ?
#
loop_
_entity_poly.entity_id
_entity_poly.type
_entity_poly.pdbx_seq_one_letter_code
_entity_poly.pdbx_strand_id
1 'polypeptide(L)'
;MQRRILIIDDHDDLATSLHEVLTHVGHFVHLVVDRNEALAIENIESFDLVITDLDVENLSADTSFKGNASICLPTTLVAGHYGEHIKAFKICAANFRRDEFDEEELKSLVATVLDYKIRYVDKKNAVQDLHENIEFELPSAISLMHIILDYLMKRVEKLGVIKPEQSNLFVALDEAFVNAVKHGNKFDAKKLVRITAEVSKQEARFTIEDEGEGFDVANIPDPLDPENLFKTSGRGVLFIYNIMDEVKYNDRGNRLTMVKKAHHEEGHQA
;
A
#
# COMPACT_ATOMS: atom_id res chain seq x y z
N MET A 1 17.02 -1.31 -18.43
CA MET A 1 16.18 -0.84 -19.57
C MET A 1 15.74 0.60 -19.33
N GLN A 2 15.46 1.44 -20.34
CA GLN A 2 14.93 2.78 -20.13
C GLN A 2 13.43 2.69 -19.85
N ARG A 3 12.98 3.09 -18.66
CA ARG A 3 11.56 3.10 -18.23
C ARG A 3 10.97 4.48 -18.33
N ARG A 4 9.66 4.53 -18.54
CA ARG A 4 8.86 5.77 -18.50
C ARG A 4 8.21 5.89 -17.14
N ILE A 5 8.55 6.95 -16.42
CA ILE A 5 8.12 7.17 -15.03
C ILE A 5 7.34 8.48 -14.98
N LEU A 6 6.15 8.46 -14.38
CA LEU A 6 5.35 9.64 -14.09
C LEU A 6 5.41 9.92 -12.58
N ILE A 7 5.70 11.15 -12.20
CA ILE A 7 5.65 11.62 -10.82
C ILE A 7 4.60 12.73 -10.73
N ILE A 8 3.68 12.57 -9.77
CA ILE A 8 2.59 13.51 -9.49
C ILE A 8 2.78 13.95 -8.04
N ASP A 9 3.19 15.22 -7.85
CA ASP A 9 3.55 15.74 -6.52
C ASP A 9 3.16 17.22 -6.42
N ASP A 10 2.25 17.56 -5.53
CA ASP A 10 1.71 18.91 -5.38
C ASP A 10 2.59 19.84 -4.51
N HIS A 11 3.57 19.28 -3.81
CA HIS A 11 4.47 20.04 -2.93
C HIS A 11 5.92 20.11 -3.42
N ASP A 12 6.27 19.43 -4.51
CA ASP A 12 7.64 19.32 -5.03
C ASP A 12 8.67 18.80 -4.00
N ASP A 13 8.20 18.13 -2.96
CA ASP A 13 9.07 17.60 -1.91
C ASP A 13 9.79 16.32 -2.36
N LEU A 14 9.14 15.52 -3.18
CA LEU A 14 9.61 14.24 -3.69
C LEU A 14 10.07 14.35 -5.15
N ALA A 15 9.34 15.12 -5.96
CA ALA A 15 9.45 15.15 -7.41
C ALA A 15 10.83 15.58 -7.91
N THR A 16 11.35 16.72 -7.48
CA THR A 16 12.64 17.25 -7.97
C THR A 16 13.79 16.29 -7.68
N SER A 17 13.87 15.77 -6.45
CA SER A 17 14.95 14.87 -6.05
C SER A 17 14.88 13.53 -6.80
N LEU A 18 13.70 12.96 -6.97
CA LEU A 18 13.52 11.72 -7.72
C LEU A 18 13.75 11.90 -9.21
N HIS A 19 13.30 13.02 -9.78
CA HIS A 19 13.53 13.33 -11.20
C HIS A 19 15.02 13.31 -11.53
N GLU A 20 15.85 14.00 -10.74
CA GLU A 20 17.29 14.05 -10.97
C GLU A 20 17.91 12.64 -10.90
N VAL A 21 17.60 11.87 -9.87
CA VAL A 21 18.16 10.54 -9.66
C VAL A 21 17.73 9.58 -10.75
N LEU A 22 16.45 9.50 -11.05
CA LEU A 22 15.90 8.55 -12.02
C LEU A 22 16.32 8.90 -13.46
N THR A 23 16.43 10.19 -13.78
CA THR A 23 16.96 10.63 -15.06
C THR A 23 18.45 10.33 -15.20
N HIS A 24 19.25 10.50 -14.13
CA HIS A 24 20.67 10.18 -14.13
C HIS A 24 20.93 8.67 -14.34
N VAL A 25 20.07 7.82 -13.83
CA VAL A 25 20.11 6.35 -14.06
C VAL A 25 19.65 5.98 -15.49
N GLY A 26 19.09 6.92 -16.25
CA GLY A 26 18.74 6.74 -17.66
C GLY A 26 17.26 6.49 -17.94
N HIS A 27 16.36 6.73 -16.97
CA HIS A 27 14.92 6.63 -17.20
C HIS A 27 14.35 7.93 -17.79
N PHE A 28 13.21 7.84 -18.47
CA PHE A 28 12.44 8.99 -18.90
C PHE A 28 11.46 9.36 -17.78
N VAL A 29 11.59 10.57 -17.22
CA VAL A 29 10.76 11.02 -16.11
C VAL A 29 9.91 12.22 -16.54
N HIS A 30 8.61 12.11 -16.30
CA HIS A 30 7.65 13.19 -16.51
C HIS A 30 7.08 13.64 -15.16
N LEU A 31 7.07 14.96 -14.92
CA LEU A 31 6.54 15.56 -13.70
C LEU A 31 5.24 16.26 -13.98
N VAL A 32 4.28 16.13 -13.08
CA VAL A 32 3.05 16.93 -13.04
C VAL A 32 2.80 17.37 -11.61
N VAL A 33 2.22 18.55 -11.44
CA VAL A 33 2.10 19.22 -10.15
C VAL A 33 0.76 18.98 -9.46
N ASP A 34 -0.24 18.47 -10.18
CA ASP A 34 -1.54 18.21 -9.59
C ASP A 34 -2.30 17.07 -10.29
N ARG A 35 -3.41 16.68 -9.65
CA ARG A 35 -4.28 15.62 -10.13
C ARG A 35 -4.94 15.94 -11.48
N ASN A 36 -5.29 17.22 -11.74
CA ASN A 36 -5.99 17.59 -12.95
C ASN A 36 -5.06 17.52 -14.16
N GLU A 37 -3.82 17.94 -13.99
CA GLU A 37 -2.77 17.78 -14.99
C GLU A 37 -2.51 16.31 -15.31
N ALA A 38 -2.44 15.46 -14.28
CA ALA A 38 -2.29 14.01 -14.44
C ALA A 38 -3.47 13.39 -15.21
N LEU A 39 -4.71 13.82 -14.94
CA LEU A 39 -5.91 13.35 -15.62
C LEU A 39 -5.98 13.82 -17.09
N ALA A 40 -5.32 14.92 -17.44
CA ALA A 40 -5.24 15.42 -18.81
C ALA A 40 -4.24 14.63 -19.68
N ILE A 41 -3.44 13.73 -19.09
CA ILE A 41 -2.52 12.87 -19.84
C ILE A 41 -3.31 11.82 -20.62
N GLU A 42 -3.33 11.92 -21.95
CA GLU A 42 -4.11 11.03 -22.82
C GLU A 42 -3.72 9.55 -22.72
N ASN A 43 -2.45 9.26 -22.41
CA ASN A 43 -1.90 7.89 -22.39
C ASN A 43 -1.13 7.60 -21.09
N ILE A 44 -1.77 7.80 -19.94
CA ILE A 44 -1.14 7.54 -18.63
C ILE A 44 -0.69 6.07 -18.51
N GLU A 45 -1.38 5.15 -19.17
CA GLU A 45 -1.00 3.75 -19.26
C GLU A 45 0.29 3.48 -20.06
N SER A 46 0.84 4.50 -20.73
CA SER A 46 2.15 4.36 -21.39
C SER A 46 3.34 4.44 -20.42
N PHE A 47 3.09 4.88 -19.18
CA PHE A 47 4.12 4.89 -18.15
C PHE A 47 4.24 3.51 -17.50
N ASP A 48 5.48 3.08 -17.27
CA ASP A 48 5.78 1.82 -16.58
C ASP A 48 5.53 1.93 -15.08
N LEU A 49 5.87 3.10 -14.50
CA LEU A 49 5.74 3.42 -13.09
C LEU A 49 5.07 4.78 -12.92
N VAL A 50 4.06 4.83 -12.07
CA VAL A 50 3.41 6.09 -11.65
C VAL A 50 3.57 6.23 -10.14
N ILE A 51 4.09 7.38 -9.72
CA ILE A 51 4.32 7.73 -8.32
C ILE A 51 3.47 8.94 -8.02
N THR A 52 2.64 8.89 -7.00
CA THR A 52 1.75 9.99 -6.60
C THR A 52 2.00 10.33 -5.15
N ASP A 53 2.18 11.60 -4.83
CA ASP A 53 2.24 12.15 -3.47
C ASP A 53 1.45 13.46 -3.46
N LEU A 54 0.22 13.39 -2.96
CA LEU A 54 -0.74 14.49 -2.99
C LEU A 54 -1.34 14.73 -1.62
N ASP A 55 -1.52 16.00 -1.28
CA ASP A 55 -2.36 16.40 -0.18
C ASP A 55 -3.81 16.53 -0.66
N VAL A 56 -4.71 15.82 0.00
CA VAL A 56 -6.11 15.78 -0.40
C VAL A 56 -6.95 16.49 0.66
N GLU A 57 -7.35 17.71 0.35
CA GLU A 57 -8.35 18.43 1.11
C GLU A 57 -9.74 18.13 0.52
N ASN A 58 -10.62 17.53 1.32
CA ASN A 58 -12.03 17.30 0.97
C ASN A 58 -12.28 16.62 -0.38
N LEU A 59 -11.87 15.36 -0.52
CA LEU A 59 -12.42 14.54 -1.61
C LEU A 59 -13.90 14.28 -1.34
N SER A 60 -14.77 15.09 -1.94
CA SER A 60 -16.12 14.64 -2.24
C SER A 60 -15.97 13.35 -3.05
N ALA A 61 -16.72 12.32 -2.66
CA ALA A 61 -16.77 11.03 -3.33
C ALA A 61 -17.36 11.19 -4.76
N ASP A 62 -16.58 11.85 -5.62
CA ASP A 62 -16.93 11.92 -7.04
C ASP A 62 -16.43 10.63 -7.71
N THR A 63 -17.29 9.61 -7.59
CA THR A 63 -17.09 8.26 -8.12
C THR A 63 -17.25 8.20 -9.63
N SER A 64 -17.26 9.34 -10.33
CA SER A 64 -17.52 9.41 -11.77
C SER A 64 -16.31 9.21 -12.67
N PHE A 65 -15.16 8.75 -12.14
CA PHE A 65 -13.99 8.45 -12.98
C PHE A 65 -14.18 7.16 -13.79
N LYS A 66 -14.77 7.31 -14.99
CA LYS A 66 -14.84 6.29 -16.03
C LYS A 66 -13.66 6.48 -16.97
N GLY A 67 -12.58 5.72 -16.77
CA GLY A 67 -11.44 5.69 -17.68
C GLY A 67 -10.22 4.96 -17.09
N ASN A 68 -9.34 4.44 -17.92
CA ASN A 68 -8.12 3.72 -17.52
C ASN A 68 -7.16 4.59 -16.67
N ALA A 69 -7.25 5.91 -16.74
CA ALA A 69 -6.47 6.84 -15.93
C ALA A 69 -6.73 6.71 -14.42
N SER A 70 -7.90 6.24 -14.01
CA SER A 70 -8.26 6.08 -12.59
C SER A 70 -7.49 4.95 -11.89
N ILE A 71 -6.88 4.04 -12.63
CA ILE A 71 -6.20 2.86 -12.07
C ILE A 71 -4.91 3.29 -11.33
N CYS A 72 -4.16 4.26 -11.86
CA CYS A 72 -2.88 4.66 -11.29
C CYS A 72 -2.95 5.85 -10.32
N LEU A 73 -4.10 6.49 -10.16
CA LEU A 73 -4.29 7.54 -9.15
C LEU A 73 -4.82 6.95 -7.84
N PRO A 74 -4.53 7.57 -6.68
CA PRO A 74 -5.06 7.10 -5.40
C PRO A 74 -6.57 7.02 -5.40
N THR A 75 -7.11 5.89 -4.94
CA THR A 75 -8.56 5.63 -4.83
C THR A 75 -9.11 6.18 -3.52
N THR A 76 -8.74 7.33 -3.11
CA THR A 76 -9.02 7.89 -1.80
C THR A 76 -10.50 7.84 -1.47
N LEU A 77 -10.88 6.90 -0.65
CA LEU A 77 -12.18 6.84 -0.02
C LEU A 77 -12.01 6.43 1.42
N VAL A 78 -11.53 7.32 2.26
CA VAL A 78 -11.73 7.16 3.69
C VAL A 78 -13.18 7.50 3.96
N ALA A 79 -14.03 6.48 3.96
CA ALA A 79 -15.45 6.63 4.28
C ALA A 79 -15.58 7.14 5.72
N GLY A 80 -15.95 8.40 5.90
CA GLY A 80 -16.36 8.95 7.18
C GLY A 80 -15.51 10.06 7.79
N HIS A 81 -14.40 10.45 7.21
CA HIS A 81 -13.56 11.53 7.73
C HIS A 81 -13.71 12.80 6.89
N TYR A 82 -14.84 13.47 7.01
CA TYR A 82 -15.05 14.77 6.39
C TYR A 82 -14.32 15.86 7.18
N GLY A 83 -13.39 16.56 6.53
CA GLY A 83 -12.73 17.74 7.10
C GLY A 83 -11.30 17.52 7.61
N GLU A 84 -10.72 16.35 7.44
CA GLU A 84 -9.33 16.07 7.81
C GLU A 84 -8.41 16.14 6.58
N HIS A 85 -7.18 16.57 6.83
CA HIS A 85 -6.12 16.62 5.83
C HIS A 85 -5.60 15.20 5.60
N ILE A 86 -5.75 14.69 4.37
CA ILE A 86 -5.35 13.33 4.01
C ILE A 86 -4.14 13.42 3.09
N LYS A 87 -3.07 12.74 3.46
CA LYS A 87 -1.92 12.57 2.60
C LYS A 87 -2.06 11.26 1.81
N ALA A 88 -2.16 11.38 0.48
CA ALA A 88 -2.33 10.25 -0.41
C ALA A 88 -1.02 9.96 -1.16
N PHE A 89 -0.44 8.80 -0.90
CA PHE A 89 0.76 8.32 -1.57
C PHE A 89 0.47 7.01 -2.30
N LYS A 90 0.81 6.94 -3.60
CA LYS A 90 0.63 5.71 -4.38
C LYS A 90 1.83 5.41 -5.26
N ILE A 91 2.21 4.13 -5.31
CA ILE A 91 3.10 3.57 -6.34
C ILE A 91 2.29 2.58 -7.16
N CYS A 92 2.16 2.84 -8.46
CA CYS A 92 1.50 1.98 -9.42
C CYS A 92 2.49 1.51 -10.48
N ALA A 93 2.78 0.22 -10.51
CA ALA A 93 3.63 -0.45 -11.49
C ALA A 93 2.83 -1.46 -12.33
N ALA A 94 1.54 -1.23 -12.54
CA ALA A 94 0.66 -2.12 -13.28
C ALA A 94 1.15 -2.36 -14.72
N ASN A 95 1.81 -1.39 -15.31
CA ASN A 95 2.31 -1.44 -16.68
C ASN A 95 3.75 -1.96 -16.79
N PHE A 96 4.49 -2.05 -15.69
CA PHE A 96 5.88 -2.51 -15.67
C PHE A 96 6.05 -3.91 -16.27
N ARG A 97 5.02 -4.73 -16.21
CA ARG A 97 4.95 -6.11 -16.71
C ARG A 97 4.68 -6.25 -18.20
N ARG A 98 4.47 -5.16 -18.94
CA ARG A 98 4.13 -5.21 -20.39
C ARG A 98 5.28 -5.68 -21.27
N ASP A 99 6.51 -5.32 -20.86
CA ASP A 99 7.72 -5.77 -21.51
C ASP A 99 8.36 -6.94 -20.75
N GLU A 100 9.64 -7.20 -20.96
CA GLU A 100 10.38 -8.14 -20.10
C GLU A 100 10.31 -7.65 -18.65
N PHE A 101 9.62 -8.43 -17.81
CA PHE A 101 9.51 -8.15 -16.39
C PHE A 101 10.83 -8.46 -15.68
N ASP A 102 11.52 -7.43 -15.25
CA ASP A 102 12.72 -7.52 -14.42
C ASP A 102 12.34 -7.18 -12.96
N GLU A 103 12.25 -8.21 -12.13
CA GLU A 103 11.87 -8.08 -10.72
C GLU A 103 12.89 -7.25 -9.93
N GLU A 104 14.19 -7.43 -10.17
CA GLU A 104 15.24 -6.68 -9.46
C GLU A 104 15.28 -5.20 -9.88
N GLU A 105 15.01 -4.89 -11.16
CA GLU A 105 14.87 -3.51 -11.63
C GLU A 105 13.71 -2.82 -10.91
N LEU A 106 12.53 -3.44 -10.88
CA LEU A 106 11.36 -2.88 -10.20
C LEU A 106 11.61 -2.69 -8.70
N LYS A 107 12.19 -3.70 -8.06
CA LYS A 107 12.57 -3.65 -6.64
C LYS A 107 13.51 -2.48 -6.34
N SER A 108 14.52 -2.28 -7.18
CA SER A 108 15.47 -1.17 -7.04
C SER A 108 14.77 0.19 -7.18
N LEU A 109 13.87 0.34 -8.15
CA LEU A 109 13.09 1.56 -8.36
C LEU A 109 12.18 1.85 -7.16
N VAL A 110 11.40 0.88 -6.72
CA VAL A 110 10.50 1.03 -5.56
C VAL A 110 11.30 1.36 -4.30
N ALA A 111 12.42 0.67 -4.06
CA ALA A 111 13.29 0.95 -2.91
C ALA A 111 13.82 2.39 -2.95
N THR A 112 14.24 2.87 -4.11
CA THR A 112 14.71 4.24 -4.30
C THR A 112 13.61 5.24 -3.95
N VAL A 113 12.41 5.06 -4.48
CA VAL A 113 11.26 5.95 -4.22
C VAL A 113 10.95 6.01 -2.72
N LEU A 114 10.83 4.85 -2.07
CA LEU A 114 10.48 4.77 -0.66
C LEU A 114 11.59 5.33 0.25
N ASP A 115 12.87 5.13 -0.08
CA ASP A 115 13.99 5.71 0.66
C ASP A 115 13.97 7.25 0.58
N TYR A 116 13.72 7.82 -0.60
CA TYR A 116 13.56 9.26 -0.76
C TYR A 116 12.36 9.80 0.01
N LYS A 117 11.21 9.11 -0.07
CA LYS A 117 10.01 9.48 0.66
C LYS A 117 10.29 9.57 2.16
N ILE A 118 10.90 8.53 2.73
CA ILE A 118 11.24 8.49 4.17
C ILE A 118 12.20 9.62 4.55
N ARG A 119 13.23 9.86 3.75
CA ARG A 119 14.32 10.78 4.12
C ARG A 119 13.93 12.25 3.97
N TYR A 120 13.19 12.61 2.95
CA TYR A 120 12.98 14.00 2.57
C TYR A 120 11.56 14.50 2.81
N VAL A 121 10.55 13.68 2.59
CA VAL A 121 9.15 14.07 2.74
C VAL A 121 8.64 13.77 4.14
N ASP A 122 8.71 12.52 4.55
CA ASP A 122 8.09 12.07 5.79
C ASP A 122 8.73 12.66 7.05
N LYS A 123 10.00 13.09 6.97
CA LYS A 123 10.67 13.76 8.09
C LYS A 123 10.18 15.18 8.34
N LYS A 124 9.76 15.89 7.30
CA LYS A 124 9.39 17.31 7.39
C LYS A 124 7.96 17.48 7.94
N ASN A 125 7.09 16.51 7.74
CA ASN A 125 5.68 16.63 8.09
C ASN A 125 5.47 16.48 9.60
N ALA A 126 4.86 17.50 10.21
CA ALA A 126 4.41 17.44 11.59
C ALA A 126 3.26 16.43 11.71
N VAL A 127 3.36 15.53 12.69
CA VAL A 127 2.46 14.37 12.88
C VAL A 127 1.12 14.74 13.52
N GLN A 128 0.76 16.03 13.64
CA GLN A 128 -0.49 16.42 14.27
C GLN A 128 -1.66 16.25 13.28
N ASP A 129 -2.58 15.36 13.62
CA ASP A 129 -3.85 15.09 12.92
C ASP A 129 -3.72 14.63 11.44
N LEU A 130 -2.65 13.90 11.15
CA LEU A 130 -2.38 13.36 9.83
C LEU A 130 -3.12 12.03 9.64
N HIS A 131 -3.93 11.96 8.59
CA HIS A 131 -4.40 10.71 7.98
C HIS A 131 -3.58 10.43 6.74
N GLU A 132 -3.11 9.20 6.62
CA GLU A 132 -2.37 8.74 5.44
C GLU A 132 -3.13 7.64 4.73
N ASN A 133 -3.27 7.80 3.42
CA ASN A 133 -3.69 6.73 2.52
C ASN A 133 -2.51 6.35 1.65
N ILE A 134 -2.01 5.14 1.82
CA ILE A 134 -0.84 4.60 1.14
C ILE A 134 -1.29 3.44 0.27
N GLU A 135 -1.04 3.51 -1.02
CA GLU A 135 -1.43 2.47 -1.97
C GLU A 135 -0.24 1.95 -2.77
N PHE A 136 -0.22 0.63 -2.95
CA PHE A 136 0.70 -0.04 -3.87
C PHE A 136 -0.10 -0.92 -4.83
N GLU A 137 0.20 -0.82 -6.12
CA GLU A 137 -0.33 -1.70 -7.15
C GLU A 137 0.84 -2.25 -7.96
N LEU A 138 1.23 -3.48 -7.64
CA LEU A 138 2.50 -4.05 -8.05
C LEU A 138 2.35 -5.46 -8.61
N PRO A 139 3.21 -5.88 -9.55
CA PRO A 139 3.32 -7.28 -9.95
C PRO A 139 3.55 -8.22 -8.76
N SER A 140 3.08 -9.44 -8.89
CA SER A 140 3.09 -10.47 -7.85
C SER A 140 4.49 -11.03 -7.62
N ALA A 141 5.31 -10.30 -6.85
CA ALA A 141 6.71 -10.64 -6.57
C ALA A 141 7.01 -10.52 -5.07
N ILE A 142 7.51 -11.60 -4.46
CA ILE A 142 7.79 -11.63 -3.01
C ILE A 142 8.92 -10.67 -2.63
N SER A 143 9.89 -10.46 -3.51
CA SER A 143 11.04 -9.58 -3.22
C SER A 143 10.66 -8.13 -2.95
N LEU A 144 9.51 -7.67 -3.47
CA LEU A 144 8.96 -6.34 -3.22
C LEU A 144 8.36 -6.21 -1.82
N MET A 145 7.89 -7.31 -1.23
CA MET A 145 7.09 -7.31 -0.01
C MET A 145 7.86 -6.76 1.19
N HIS A 146 9.10 -7.17 1.40
CA HIS A 146 9.89 -6.68 2.53
C HIS A 146 10.08 -5.18 2.51
N ILE A 147 10.32 -4.58 1.33
CA ILE A 147 10.54 -3.14 1.20
C ILE A 147 9.25 -2.39 1.52
N ILE A 148 8.11 -2.89 1.05
CA ILE A 148 6.80 -2.31 1.31
C ILE A 148 6.44 -2.44 2.79
N LEU A 149 6.64 -3.62 3.37
CA LEU A 149 6.39 -3.86 4.79
C LEU A 149 7.24 -2.95 5.67
N ASP A 150 8.54 -2.82 5.40
CA ASP A 150 9.42 -1.93 6.14
C ASP A 150 8.95 -0.47 6.07
N TYR A 151 8.47 -0.04 4.92
CA TYR A 151 7.88 1.29 4.76
C TYR A 151 6.61 1.45 5.59
N LEU A 152 5.64 0.55 5.45
CA LEU A 152 4.38 0.58 6.17
C LEU A 152 4.59 0.55 7.69
N MET A 153 5.48 -0.29 8.18
CA MET A 153 5.81 -0.37 9.61
C MET A 153 6.36 0.96 10.14
N LYS A 154 7.25 1.62 9.41
CA LYS A 154 7.77 2.95 9.77
C LYS A 154 6.67 4.01 9.83
N ARG A 155 5.65 3.92 8.96
CA ARG A 155 4.51 4.86 8.98
C ARG A 155 3.62 4.64 10.19
N VAL A 156 3.24 3.39 10.45
CA VAL A 156 2.42 3.00 11.61
C VAL A 156 3.10 3.35 12.94
N GLU A 157 4.42 3.13 13.03
CA GLU A 157 5.23 3.52 14.18
C GLU A 157 5.27 5.05 14.36
N LYS A 158 5.54 5.78 13.28
CA LYS A 158 5.63 7.25 13.33
C LYS A 158 4.32 7.91 13.76
N LEU A 159 3.17 7.36 13.35
CA LEU A 159 1.84 7.84 13.75
C LEU A 159 1.42 7.35 15.14
N GLY A 160 2.22 6.49 15.77
CA GLY A 160 2.02 6.04 17.14
C GLY A 160 0.91 5.01 17.32
N VAL A 161 0.48 4.34 16.27
CA VAL A 161 -0.55 3.28 16.34
C VAL A 161 -0.05 2.09 17.13
N ILE A 162 1.23 1.76 16.95
CA ILE A 162 1.89 0.66 17.66
C ILE A 162 3.23 1.08 18.23
N LYS A 163 3.63 0.38 19.30
CA LYS A 163 5.02 0.39 19.77
C LYS A 163 5.73 -0.80 19.11
N PRO A 164 6.81 -0.61 18.33
CA PRO A 164 7.46 -1.68 17.55
C PRO A 164 7.85 -2.90 18.39
N GLU A 165 8.30 -2.63 19.63
CA GLU A 165 8.77 -3.64 20.57
C GLU A 165 7.65 -4.57 21.11
N GLN A 166 6.39 -4.18 20.92
CA GLN A 166 5.22 -4.88 21.49
C GLN A 166 4.30 -5.48 20.41
N SER A 167 4.63 -5.31 19.13
CA SER A 167 3.72 -5.69 18.05
C SER A 167 4.32 -6.73 17.13
N ASN A 168 3.56 -7.80 16.89
CA ASN A 168 3.83 -8.77 15.84
C ASN A 168 3.16 -8.39 14.51
N LEU A 169 2.80 -7.11 14.32
CA LEU A 169 2.08 -6.63 13.14
C LEU A 169 2.81 -7.02 11.84
N PHE A 170 4.15 -6.93 11.84
CA PHE A 170 4.96 -7.35 10.70
C PHE A 170 4.65 -8.79 10.28
N VAL A 171 4.52 -9.72 11.24
CA VAL A 171 4.23 -11.12 10.96
C VAL A 171 2.86 -11.29 10.32
N ALA A 172 1.84 -10.58 10.81
CA ALA A 172 0.49 -10.65 10.25
C ALA A 172 0.44 -10.12 8.80
N LEU A 173 1.13 -9.01 8.54
CA LEU A 173 1.19 -8.43 7.20
C LEU A 173 2.00 -9.30 6.24
N ASP A 174 3.15 -9.84 6.67
CA ASP A 174 3.97 -10.74 5.86
C ASP A 174 3.18 -11.99 5.43
N GLU A 175 2.48 -12.62 6.37
CA GLU A 175 1.61 -13.76 6.07
C GLU A 175 0.49 -13.41 5.10
N ALA A 176 -0.13 -12.25 5.25
CA ALA A 176 -1.19 -11.80 4.35
C ALA A 176 -0.66 -11.57 2.92
N PHE A 177 0.54 -10.99 2.79
CA PHE A 177 1.21 -10.82 1.50
C PHE A 177 1.60 -12.13 0.86
N VAL A 178 2.23 -13.00 1.62
CA VAL A 178 2.61 -14.33 1.13
C VAL A 178 1.39 -15.09 0.65
N ASN A 179 0.27 -14.99 1.36
CA ASN A 179 -0.99 -15.61 0.94
C ASN A 179 -1.49 -15.05 -0.40
N ALA A 180 -1.47 -13.73 -0.60
CA ALA A 180 -1.88 -13.11 -1.85
C ALA A 180 -0.99 -13.52 -3.03
N VAL A 181 0.33 -13.49 -2.85
CA VAL A 181 1.28 -13.84 -3.92
C VAL A 181 1.28 -15.33 -4.21
N LYS A 182 1.39 -16.18 -3.17
CA LYS A 182 1.58 -17.62 -3.29
C LYS A 182 0.28 -18.36 -3.57
N HIS A 183 -0.77 -18.07 -2.81
CA HIS A 183 -2.02 -18.81 -2.85
C HIS A 183 -3.04 -18.13 -3.78
N GLY A 184 -3.14 -16.81 -3.75
CA GLY A 184 -3.99 -16.03 -4.63
C GLY A 184 -3.48 -16.03 -6.06
N ASN A 185 -2.39 -15.35 -6.31
CA ASN A 185 -1.83 -15.16 -7.65
C ASN A 185 -0.98 -16.32 -8.16
N LYS A 186 -0.61 -17.29 -7.30
CA LYS A 186 0.20 -18.48 -7.67
C LYS A 186 1.55 -18.12 -8.29
N PHE A 187 2.20 -17.07 -7.75
CA PHE A 187 3.47 -16.51 -8.24
C PHE A 187 3.42 -16.00 -9.70
N ASP A 188 2.23 -15.74 -10.24
CA ASP A 188 2.10 -15.19 -11.58
C ASP A 188 2.43 -13.68 -11.58
N ALA A 189 3.62 -13.31 -12.07
CA ALA A 189 4.06 -11.93 -12.17
C ALA A 189 3.20 -11.06 -13.13
N LYS A 190 2.34 -11.67 -13.94
CA LYS A 190 1.37 -10.95 -14.78
C LYS A 190 0.16 -10.47 -13.99
N LYS A 191 -0.07 -11.01 -12.80
CA LYS A 191 -1.11 -10.60 -11.88
C LYS A 191 -0.60 -9.56 -10.91
N LEU A 192 -1.49 -8.69 -10.44
CA LEU A 192 -1.18 -7.64 -9.49
C LEU A 192 -1.57 -8.04 -8.07
N VAL A 193 -0.82 -7.52 -7.13
CA VAL A 193 -1.21 -7.41 -5.73
C VAL A 193 -1.46 -5.92 -5.46
N ARG A 194 -2.63 -5.60 -4.91
CA ARG A 194 -3.02 -4.27 -4.46
C ARG A 194 -2.97 -4.22 -2.95
N ILE A 195 -2.32 -3.20 -2.43
CA ILE A 195 -2.15 -2.99 -1.02
C ILE A 195 -2.61 -1.59 -0.71
N THR A 196 -3.51 -1.46 0.25
CA THR A 196 -3.92 -0.16 0.78
C THR A 196 -3.66 -0.15 2.27
N ALA A 197 -3.04 0.91 2.77
CA ALA A 197 -2.88 1.16 4.18
C ALA A 197 -3.44 2.55 4.51
N GLU A 198 -4.53 2.58 5.29
CA GLU A 198 -5.12 3.78 5.86
C GLU A 198 -4.61 3.90 7.29
N VAL A 199 -3.79 4.90 7.57
CA VAL A 199 -3.13 5.05 8.87
C VAL A 199 -3.51 6.37 9.52
N SER A 200 -4.00 6.31 10.75
CA SER A 200 -4.32 7.44 11.62
C SER A 200 -3.72 7.23 13.01
N LYS A 201 -3.91 8.16 13.92
CA LYS A 201 -3.50 7.98 15.33
C LYS A 201 -4.33 6.94 16.09
N GLN A 202 -5.53 6.61 15.61
CA GLN A 202 -6.47 5.72 16.27
C GLN A 202 -6.31 4.27 15.82
N GLU A 203 -6.04 4.08 14.51
CA GLU A 203 -5.93 2.76 13.94
C GLU A 203 -5.11 2.76 12.65
N ALA A 204 -4.62 1.59 12.28
CA ALA A 204 -4.12 1.29 10.95
C ALA A 204 -4.97 0.18 10.33
N ARG A 205 -5.51 0.46 9.16
CA ARG A 205 -6.30 -0.46 8.35
C ARG A 205 -5.51 -0.85 7.13
N PHE A 206 -5.37 -2.16 6.92
CA PHE A 206 -4.66 -2.71 5.77
C PHE A 206 -5.62 -3.52 4.92
N THR A 207 -5.61 -3.29 3.62
CA THR A 207 -6.34 -4.10 2.65
C THR A 207 -5.37 -4.66 1.64
N ILE A 208 -5.38 -5.99 1.46
CA ILE A 208 -4.55 -6.71 0.50
C ILE A 208 -5.48 -7.46 -0.44
N GLU A 209 -5.33 -7.21 -1.74
CA GLU A 209 -6.15 -7.83 -2.78
C GLU A 209 -5.27 -8.43 -3.86
N ASP A 210 -5.58 -9.67 -4.23
CA ASP A 210 -4.95 -10.38 -5.34
C ASP A 210 -5.92 -10.58 -6.53
N GLU A 211 -5.36 -10.94 -7.69
CA GLU A 211 -6.12 -11.25 -8.91
C GLU A 211 -6.36 -12.75 -9.08
N GLY A 212 -6.30 -13.51 -7.99
CA GLY A 212 -6.62 -14.93 -7.98
C GLY A 212 -8.11 -15.23 -8.07
N GLU A 213 -8.41 -16.51 -8.08
CA GLU A 213 -9.79 -17.00 -8.11
C GLU A 213 -10.51 -16.75 -6.78
N GLY A 214 -9.74 -16.51 -5.71
CA GLY A 214 -10.23 -16.47 -4.35
C GLY A 214 -10.49 -17.86 -3.78
N PHE A 215 -11.19 -17.91 -2.65
CA PHE A 215 -11.57 -19.16 -1.98
C PHE A 215 -12.89 -19.00 -1.25
N ASP A 216 -13.52 -20.12 -0.91
CA ASP A 216 -14.77 -20.12 -0.14
C ASP A 216 -14.50 -19.78 1.33
N VAL A 217 -14.81 -18.52 1.69
CA VAL A 217 -14.59 -17.96 3.04
C VAL A 217 -15.38 -18.72 4.12
N ALA A 218 -16.56 -19.26 3.77
CA ALA A 218 -17.39 -20.03 4.70
C ALA A 218 -16.74 -21.36 5.14
N ASN A 219 -15.79 -21.86 4.36
CA ASN A 219 -15.05 -23.08 4.63
C ASN A 219 -13.70 -22.84 5.35
N ILE A 220 -13.39 -21.59 5.76
CA ILE A 220 -12.21 -21.37 6.63
C ILE A 220 -12.51 -22.03 7.97
N PRO A 221 -11.68 -23.02 8.40
CA PRO A 221 -11.78 -23.52 9.76
C PRO A 221 -11.58 -22.36 10.75
N ASP A 222 -12.41 -22.30 11.79
CA ASP A 222 -12.20 -21.27 12.83
C ASP A 222 -10.74 -21.35 13.32
N PRO A 223 -9.94 -20.29 13.07
CA PRO A 223 -8.52 -20.32 13.45
C PRO A 223 -8.32 -20.27 14.95
N LEU A 224 -9.35 -19.93 15.73
CA LEU A 224 -9.32 -19.89 17.20
C LEU A 224 -9.78 -21.23 17.83
N ASP A 225 -10.30 -22.16 17.02
CA ASP A 225 -10.69 -23.49 17.51
C ASP A 225 -9.43 -24.29 17.91
N PRO A 226 -9.36 -24.81 19.15
CA PRO A 226 -8.25 -25.64 19.63
C PRO A 226 -7.90 -26.82 18.73
N GLU A 227 -8.86 -27.41 18.04
CA GLU A 227 -8.63 -28.52 17.11
C GLU A 227 -7.84 -28.11 15.86
N ASN A 228 -7.91 -26.83 15.48
CA ASN A 228 -7.22 -26.28 14.33
C ASN A 228 -5.80 -25.78 14.66
N LEU A 229 -5.49 -25.52 15.94
CA LEU A 229 -4.18 -25.05 16.39
C LEU A 229 -3.03 -26.05 16.09
N PHE A 230 -3.34 -27.33 15.97
CA PHE A 230 -2.35 -28.39 15.73
C PHE A 230 -2.19 -28.74 14.23
N LYS A 231 -2.99 -28.15 13.34
CA LYS A 231 -2.85 -28.39 11.91
C LYS A 231 -1.62 -27.67 11.37
N THR A 232 -0.83 -28.35 10.55
CA THR A 232 0.38 -27.77 9.92
C THR A 232 0.05 -26.77 8.81
N SER A 233 -1.14 -26.84 8.22
CA SER A 233 -1.67 -25.92 7.21
C SER A 233 -2.60 -24.90 7.87
N GLY A 234 -2.50 -23.62 7.47
CA GLY A 234 -3.38 -22.54 7.99
C GLY A 234 -2.83 -21.76 9.19
N ARG A 235 -1.58 -22.01 9.61
CA ARG A 235 -0.96 -21.26 10.72
C ARG A 235 -0.83 -19.77 10.43
N GLY A 236 -0.63 -19.38 9.17
CA GLY A 236 -0.55 -17.97 8.76
C GLY A 236 -1.83 -17.21 9.04
N VAL A 237 -2.97 -17.80 8.69
CA VAL A 237 -4.29 -17.22 8.98
C VAL A 237 -4.51 -17.10 10.50
N LEU A 238 -4.08 -18.10 11.29
CA LEU A 238 -4.14 -18.03 12.75
C LEU A 238 -3.32 -16.86 13.30
N PHE A 239 -2.11 -16.60 12.77
CA PHE A 239 -1.31 -15.45 13.19
C PHE A 239 -2.01 -14.15 12.90
N ILE A 240 -2.62 -14.00 11.72
CA ILE A 240 -3.38 -12.81 11.35
C ILE A 240 -4.50 -12.55 12.37
N TYR A 241 -5.33 -13.54 12.69
CA TYR A 241 -6.44 -13.41 13.63
C TYR A 241 -6.00 -13.12 15.07
N ASN A 242 -4.84 -13.66 15.50
CA ASN A 242 -4.34 -13.43 16.86
C ASN A 242 -3.66 -12.05 17.02
N ILE A 243 -3.17 -11.45 15.95
CA ILE A 243 -2.40 -10.20 15.99
C ILE A 243 -3.29 -8.99 15.71
N MET A 244 -4.24 -9.13 14.78
CA MET A 244 -5.11 -8.05 14.34
C MET A 244 -6.37 -7.98 15.19
N ASP A 245 -6.90 -6.76 15.38
CA ASP A 245 -8.10 -6.53 16.17
C ASP A 245 -9.38 -6.82 15.37
N GLU A 246 -9.31 -6.64 14.03
CA GLU A 246 -10.39 -7.01 13.10
C GLU A 246 -9.80 -7.65 11.86
N VAL A 247 -10.45 -8.70 11.35
CA VAL A 247 -10.05 -9.42 10.14
C VAL A 247 -11.30 -9.75 9.32
N LYS A 248 -11.32 -9.37 8.06
CA LYS A 248 -12.47 -9.59 7.17
C LYS A 248 -12.02 -9.92 5.75
N TYR A 249 -12.56 -10.98 5.19
CA TYR A 249 -12.47 -11.28 3.76
C TYR A 249 -13.69 -10.76 3.01
N ASN A 250 -13.53 -10.42 1.72
CA ASN A 250 -14.69 -10.23 0.84
C ASN A 250 -15.32 -11.57 0.47
N ASP A 251 -16.50 -11.54 -0.15
CA ASP A 251 -17.27 -12.75 -0.51
C ASP A 251 -16.51 -13.67 -1.48
N ARG A 252 -15.63 -13.11 -2.30
CA ARG A 252 -14.79 -13.87 -3.23
C ARG A 252 -13.59 -14.51 -2.57
N GLY A 253 -13.15 -14.04 -1.40
CA GLY A 253 -11.98 -14.54 -0.69
C GLY A 253 -10.63 -14.12 -1.28
N ASN A 254 -10.58 -13.11 -2.17
CA ASN A 254 -9.35 -12.58 -2.77
C ASN A 254 -8.96 -11.19 -2.23
N ARG A 255 -9.70 -10.66 -1.27
CA ARG A 255 -9.41 -9.39 -0.59
C ARG A 255 -9.54 -9.59 0.91
N LEU A 256 -8.45 -9.31 1.61
CA LEU A 256 -8.34 -9.36 3.06
C LEU A 256 -8.22 -7.95 3.60
N THR A 257 -9.09 -7.56 4.52
CA THR A 257 -9.01 -6.32 5.29
C THR A 257 -8.70 -6.64 6.74
N MET A 258 -7.72 -5.95 7.31
CA MET A 258 -7.22 -6.13 8.67
C MET A 258 -7.13 -4.77 9.35
N VAL A 259 -7.51 -4.69 10.62
CA VAL A 259 -7.41 -3.45 11.42
C VAL A 259 -6.56 -3.71 12.66
N LYS A 260 -5.64 -2.79 12.93
CA LYS A 260 -4.90 -2.70 14.18
C LYS A 260 -5.23 -1.38 14.87
N LYS A 261 -5.82 -1.46 16.07
CA LYS A 261 -6.18 -0.29 16.87
C LYS A 261 -5.00 0.18 17.71
N ALA A 262 -4.90 1.49 17.89
CA ALA A 262 -3.90 2.05 18.79
C ALA A 262 -4.25 1.69 20.25
N HIS A 263 -3.26 1.17 20.98
CA HIS A 263 -3.41 0.96 22.42
C HIS A 263 -3.20 2.31 23.13
N HIS A 264 -4.30 2.96 23.49
CA HIS A 264 -4.24 4.04 24.48
C HIS A 264 -4.03 3.40 25.86
N GLU A 265 -2.87 3.61 26.47
CA GLU A 265 -2.74 3.34 27.90
C GLU A 265 -3.75 4.24 28.62
N GLU A 266 -4.81 3.65 29.14
CA GLU A 266 -5.67 4.35 30.13
C GLU A 266 -4.73 4.78 31.25
N GLY A 267 -4.50 6.10 31.34
CA GLY A 267 -3.69 6.66 32.39
C GLY A 267 -4.25 6.22 33.74
N HIS A 268 -3.56 5.35 34.44
CA HIS A 268 -3.78 5.15 35.85
C HIS A 268 -3.56 6.50 36.53
N GLN A 269 -4.64 7.24 36.73
CA GLN A 269 -4.67 8.32 37.72
C GLN A 269 -4.58 7.60 39.08
N ALA A 270 -3.37 7.70 39.64
CA ALA A 270 -3.12 7.39 41.04
C ALA A 270 -3.48 8.61 41.91
#